data_a9caad2f0b0b959348390eeed57dfae5
#
_entry.id   a9caad2f0b0b959348390eeed57dfae5
#
_cell.length_a   1.000
_cell.length_b   1.000
_cell.length_c   1.000
_cell.angle_alpha   90.00
_cell.angle_beta   90.00
_cell.angle_gamma   90.00
#
_symmetry.space_group_name_H-M   'P 1'
#
loop_
_entity.id
_entity.type
_entity.pdbx_description
1 polymer ?
#
loop_
_entity_poly.entity_id
_entity_poly.type
_entity_poly.pdbx_seq_one_letter_code
_entity_poly.pdbx_strand_id
1 'polypeptide(L)'
;MYRVNVSLFIKAQEYQLLDNFLRTTLVPQLRGDEGVAQVDLLEVMAQAPVVEIAQPMDDMVLALLISLEQERDLEYYLSEVLCERLELLGKTFGERVLYHVTPMRQIAL
;
A
#
# COMPACT_ATOMS: atom_id res chain seq x y z
N MET A 1 13.32 -8.13 -9.62
CA MET A 1 12.88 -7.35 -8.45
C MET A 1 11.47 -7.76 -8.06
N TYR A 2 11.22 -7.84 -6.79
CA TYR A 2 9.91 -8.21 -6.26
C TYR A 2 9.28 -7.00 -5.61
N ARG A 3 7.98 -6.84 -5.80
CA ARG A 3 7.23 -5.73 -5.24
C ARG A 3 5.95 -6.23 -4.60
N VAL A 4 5.52 -5.53 -3.57
CA VAL A 4 4.22 -5.78 -2.94
C VAL A 4 3.42 -4.50 -3.05
N ASN A 5 2.24 -4.59 -3.64
CA ASN A 5 1.32 -3.47 -3.70
C ASN A 5 0.27 -3.64 -2.62
N VAL A 6 0.13 -2.64 -1.76
CA VAL A 6 -0.97 -2.57 -0.82
C VAL A 6 -1.92 -1.48 -1.33
N SER A 7 -3.07 -1.90 -1.85
CA SER A 7 -4.11 -0.98 -2.28
C SER A 7 -4.92 -0.57 -1.05
N LEU A 8 -5.05 0.74 -0.83
CA LEU A 8 -5.77 1.31 0.30
C LEU A 8 -6.99 2.06 -0.21
N PHE A 9 -8.17 1.75 0.35
CA PHE A 9 -9.43 2.34 -0.04
C PHE A 9 -9.97 3.15 1.12
N ILE A 10 -10.21 4.44 0.91
CA ILE A 10 -10.69 5.35 1.95
C ILE A 10 -11.61 6.42 1.34
N LYS A 11 -12.54 6.91 2.13
CA LYS A 11 -13.39 8.04 1.72
C LYS A 11 -12.58 9.32 1.69
N ALA A 12 -12.83 10.15 0.69
CA ALA A 12 -12.10 11.40 0.48
C ALA A 12 -12.09 12.31 1.72
N GLN A 13 -13.19 12.33 2.47
CA GLN A 13 -13.30 13.16 3.67
C GLN A 13 -12.36 12.71 4.82
N GLU A 14 -11.89 11.47 4.78
CA GLU A 14 -11.00 10.92 5.80
C GLU A 14 -9.55 10.81 5.33
N TYR A 15 -9.29 11.24 4.10
CA TYR A 15 -7.97 11.10 3.46
C TYR A 15 -6.84 11.76 4.26
N GLN A 16 -7.09 12.94 4.83
CA GLN A 16 -6.05 13.67 5.56
C GLN A 16 -5.53 12.87 6.77
N LEU A 17 -6.40 12.17 7.46
CA LEU A 17 -6.00 11.34 8.60
C LEU A 17 -5.12 10.18 8.14
N LEU A 18 -5.49 9.53 7.05
CA LEU A 18 -4.71 8.44 6.48
C LEU A 18 -3.37 8.95 5.95
N ASP A 19 -3.37 10.06 5.21
CA ASP A 19 -2.16 10.66 4.67
C ASP A 19 -1.15 10.96 5.79
N ASN A 20 -1.61 11.58 6.86
CA ASN A 20 -0.76 11.88 8.00
C ASN A 20 -0.20 10.61 8.64
N PHE A 21 -1.03 9.59 8.85
CA PHE A 21 -0.59 8.31 9.41
C PHE A 21 0.46 7.63 8.52
N LEU A 22 0.24 7.62 7.22
CA LEU A 22 1.18 7.01 6.27
C LEU A 22 2.54 7.72 6.32
N ARG A 23 2.54 9.04 6.27
CA ARG A 23 3.78 9.84 6.22
C ARG A 23 4.56 9.81 7.53
N THR A 24 3.87 9.82 8.67
CA THR A 24 4.53 9.94 9.97
C THR A 24 4.80 8.60 10.64
N THR A 25 4.06 7.55 10.30
CA THR A 25 4.12 6.28 11.02
C THR A 25 4.41 5.10 10.09
N LEU A 26 3.53 4.79 9.16
CA LEU A 26 3.63 3.53 8.41
C LEU A 26 4.80 3.54 7.41
N VAL A 27 4.92 4.55 6.57
CA VAL A 27 5.98 4.60 5.56
C VAL A 27 7.37 4.63 6.19
N PRO A 28 7.64 5.42 7.23
CA PRO A 28 8.94 5.34 7.91
C PRO A 28 9.26 3.97 8.47
N GLN A 29 8.28 3.27 9.03
CA GLN A 29 8.48 1.90 9.53
C GLN A 29 8.82 0.94 8.40
N LEU A 30 8.08 1.00 7.29
CA LEU A 30 8.33 0.14 6.14
C LEU A 30 9.72 0.38 5.54
N ARG A 31 10.14 1.63 5.46
CA ARG A 31 11.47 1.98 4.94
C ARG A 31 12.60 1.47 5.83
N GLY A 32 12.35 1.29 7.11
CA GLY A 32 13.30 0.75 8.05
C GLY A 32 13.32 -0.78 8.10
N ASP A 33 12.38 -1.44 7.47
CA ASP A 33 12.30 -2.90 7.49
C ASP A 33 13.42 -3.53 6.66
N GLU A 34 14.00 -4.60 7.20
CA GLU A 34 15.07 -5.34 6.52
C GLU A 34 14.58 -5.92 5.19
N GLY A 35 15.39 -5.78 4.14
CA GLY A 35 15.07 -6.28 2.81
C GLY A 35 14.25 -5.34 1.95
N VAL A 36 13.76 -4.25 2.50
CA VAL A 36 13.00 -3.25 1.74
C VAL A 36 13.97 -2.27 1.09
N ALA A 37 13.93 -2.23 -0.24
CA ALA A 37 14.77 -1.34 -1.04
C ALA A 37 14.14 0.03 -1.23
N GLN A 38 12.81 0.08 -1.39
CA GLN A 38 12.11 1.32 -1.70
C GLN A 38 10.64 1.20 -1.32
N VAL A 39 10.06 2.32 -0.89
CA VAL A 39 8.63 2.45 -0.62
C VAL A 39 8.11 3.67 -1.36
N ASP A 40 7.10 3.47 -2.22
CA ASP A 40 6.45 4.53 -2.97
C ASP A 40 4.96 4.58 -2.62
N LEU A 41 4.42 5.78 -2.59
CA LEU A 41 2.99 6.00 -2.37
C LEU A 41 2.43 6.70 -3.60
N LEU A 42 1.42 6.10 -4.22
CA LEU A 42 0.82 6.57 -5.46
C LEU A 42 -0.68 6.74 -5.25
N GLU A 43 -1.23 7.79 -5.83
CA GLU A 43 -2.67 7.96 -5.89
C GLU A 43 -3.19 7.37 -7.20
N VAL A 44 -4.22 6.52 -7.11
CA VAL A 44 -4.86 5.98 -8.31
C VAL A 44 -5.81 7.05 -8.85
N MET A 45 -5.52 7.53 -10.05
CA MET A 45 -6.30 8.57 -10.69
C MET A 45 -7.59 7.97 -11.26
N ALA A 46 -8.73 8.40 -10.71
CA ALA A 46 -10.04 7.86 -11.08
C ALA A 46 -10.49 8.25 -12.49
N GLN A 47 -9.78 9.16 -13.15
CA GLN A 47 -10.14 9.66 -14.47
C GLN A 47 -9.07 9.37 -15.51
N ALA A 48 -8.89 8.08 -15.80
CA ALA A 48 -8.14 7.71 -16.99
C ALA A 48 -9.06 7.87 -18.21
N PRO A 49 -8.72 8.67 -19.21
CA PRO A 49 -9.60 8.88 -20.38
C PRO A 49 -9.79 7.64 -21.23
N VAL A 50 -9.12 6.55 -20.92
CA VAL A 50 -9.10 5.32 -21.74
C VAL A 50 -9.96 4.21 -21.13
N VAL A 51 -10.32 4.30 -19.84
CA VAL A 51 -11.08 3.25 -19.15
C VAL A 51 -12.14 3.91 -18.28
N GLU A 52 -13.39 3.54 -18.46
CA GLU A 52 -14.44 3.89 -17.50
C GLU A 52 -14.20 3.09 -16.22
N ILE A 53 -13.75 3.76 -15.18
CA ILE A 53 -13.64 3.16 -13.89
C ILE A 53 -14.92 3.45 -13.12
N ALA A 54 -15.74 2.42 -12.95
CA ALA A 54 -16.95 2.52 -12.16
C ALA A 54 -16.59 2.52 -10.66
N GLN A 55 -15.97 3.61 -10.18
CA GLN A 55 -15.73 3.79 -8.75
C GLN A 55 -16.65 4.87 -8.20
N PRO A 56 -17.16 4.69 -6.96
CA PRO A 56 -17.85 5.80 -6.28
C PRO A 56 -16.91 7.00 -6.23
N MET A 57 -17.39 8.17 -6.62
CA MET A 57 -16.57 9.38 -6.77
C MET A 57 -16.02 9.93 -5.45
N ASP A 58 -16.51 9.43 -4.33
CA ASP A 58 -16.11 9.86 -2.98
C ASP A 58 -15.06 8.96 -2.34
N ASP A 59 -14.66 7.88 -3.01
CA ASP A 59 -13.60 7.00 -2.52
C ASP A 59 -12.26 7.34 -3.17
N MET A 60 -11.21 7.34 -2.37
CA MET A 60 -9.86 7.47 -2.85
C MET A 60 -9.15 6.13 -2.77
N VAL A 61 -8.31 5.86 -3.76
CA VAL A 61 -7.50 4.65 -3.80
C VAL A 61 -6.04 5.05 -3.84
N LEU A 62 -5.27 4.53 -2.89
CA LEU A 62 -3.84 4.72 -2.83
C LEU A 62 -3.15 3.39 -3.09
N ALA A 63 -2.03 3.43 -3.79
CA ALA A 63 -1.17 2.27 -3.98
C ALA A 63 0.11 2.49 -3.18
N LEU A 64 0.31 1.67 -2.16
CA LEU A 64 1.54 1.64 -1.39
C LEU A 64 2.41 0.55 -1.97
N LEU A 65 3.48 0.93 -2.66
CA LEU A 65 4.33 0.01 -3.40
C LEU A 65 5.64 -0.21 -2.66
N ILE A 66 5.86 -1.45 -2.23
CA ILE A 66 7.04 -1.85 -1.47
C ILE A 66 7.93 -2.71 -2.35
N SER A 67 9.16 -2.27 -2.59
CA SER A 67 10.12 -3.01 -3.40
C SER A 67 11.07 -3.79 -2.49
N LEU A 68 11.23 -5.09 -2.78
CA LEU A 68 12.09 -5.97 -2.02
C LEU A 68 13.34 -6.32 -2.83
N GLU A 69 14.48 -6.43 -2.15
CA GLU A 69 15.76 -6.67 -2.78
C GLU A 69 15.90 -8.08 -3.32
N GLN A 70 15.33 -9.08 -2.60
CA GLN A 70 15.53 -10.48 -2.93
C GLN A 70 14.22 -11.28 -2.85
N GLU A 71 14.09 -12.27 -3.72
CA GLU A 71 12.94 -13.18 -3.76
C GLU A 71 12.70 -13.90 -2.42
N ARG A 72 13.77 -14.34 -1.78
CA ARG A 72 13.68 -15.07 -0.52
C ARG A 72 13.04 -14.26 0.60
N ASP A 73 13.03 -12.93 0.48
CA ASP A 73 12.47 -12.04 1.49
C ASP A 73 10.95 -11.90 1.34
N LEU A 74 10.41 -12.23 0.16
CA LEU A 74 9.01 -11.99 -0.16
C LEU A 74 8.04 -12.72 0.78
N GLU A 75 8.19 -14.03 0.91
CA GLU A 75 7.29 -14.83 1.74
C GLU A 75 7.40 -14.44 3.21
N TYR A 76 8.62 -14.31 3.71
CA TYR A 76 8.84 -13.89 5.09
C TYR A 76 8.27 -12.50 5.34
N TYR A 77 8.52 -11.57 4.42
CA TYR A 77 8.03 -10.19 4.56
C TYR A 77 6.50 -10.14 4.61
N LEU A 78 5.83 -10.88 3.73
CA LEU A 78 4.37 -10.91 3.69
C LEU A 78 3.78 -11.49 4.97
N SER A 79 4.31 -12.61 5.45
CA SER A 79 3.72 -13.35 6.56
C SER A 79 4.12 -12.82 7.94
N GLU A 80 5.34 -12.31 8.10
CA GLU A 80 5.88 -11.97 9.41
C GLU A 80 6.04 -10.47 9.65
N VAL A 81 6.27 -9.69 8.61
CA VAL A 81 6.56 -8.25 8.78
C VAL A 81 5.39 -7.39 8.35
N LEU A 82 4.96 -7.51 7.10
CA LEU A 82 3.88 -6.68 6.56
C LEU A 82 2.57 -6.90 7.31
N CYS A 83 2.31 -8.13 7.72
CA CYS A 83 1.13 -8.47 8.51
C CYS A 83 1.02 -7.62 9.78
N GLU A 84 2.13 -7.44 10.51
CA GLU A 84 2.14 -6.59 11.71
C GLU A 84 1.93 -5.11 11.38
N ARG A 85 2.52 -4.64 10.27
CA ARG A 85 2.37 -3.26 9.83
C ARG A 85 0.92 -2.94 9.49
N LEU A 86 0.26 -3.85 8.77
CA LEU A 86 -1.14 -3.69 8.39
C LEU A 86 -2.09 -3.86 9.58
N GLU A 87 -1.71 -4.65 10.57
CA GLU A 87 -2.47 -4.77 11.82
C GLU A 87 -2.56 -3.42 12.54
N LEU A 88 -1.46 -2.66 12.56
CA LEU A 88 -1.46 -1.32 13.14
C LEU A 88 -2.40 -0.39 12.37
N LEU A 89 -2.38 -0.47 11.04
CA LEU A 89 -3.32 0.27 10.19
C LEU A 89 -4.77 -0.06 10.56
N GLY A 90 -5.08 -1.35 10.69
CA GLY A 90 -6.42 -1.82 11.06
C GLY A 90 -6.85 -1.37 12.45
N LYS A 91 -5.95 -1.36 13.41
CA LYS A 91 -6.24 -0.86 14.76
C LYS A 91 -6.51 0.63 14.79
N THR A 92 -5.82 1.39 13.93
CA THR A 92 -5.95 2.84 13.88
C THR A 92 -7.22 3.28 13.17
N PHE A 93 -7.57 2.65 12.05
CA PHE A 93 -8.67 3.08 11.18
C PHE A 93 -9.88 2.16 11.19
N GLY A 94 -9.70 0.89 11.57
CA GLY A 94 -10.79 -0.09 11.53
C GLY A 94 -11.36 -0.23 10.12
N GLU A 95 -12.69 -0.24 10.04
CA GLU A 95 -13.39 -0.40 8.76
C GLU A 95 -13.34 0.82 7.85
N ARG A 96 -12.82 1.95 8.33
CA ARG A 96 -12.70 3.17 7.53
C ARG A 96 -11.68 3.03 6.41
N VAL A 97 -10.72 2.12 6.54
CA VAL A 97 -9.72 1.81 5.51
C VAL A 97 -9.81 0.33 5.19
N LEU A 98 -10.08 0.03 3.93
CA LEU A 98 -9.99 -1.33 3.42
C LEU A 98 -8.67 -1.45 2.68
N TYR A 99 -8.06 -2.62 2.73
CA TYR A 99 -6.81 -2.84 2.00
C TYR A 99 -6.79 -4.18 1.30
N HIS A 100 -5.99 -4.25 0.25
CA HIS A 100 -5.75 -5.47 -0.52
C HIS A 100 -4.26 -5.58 -0.84
N VAL A 101 -3.67 -6.74 -0.61
CA VAL A 101 -2.23 -6.98 -0.80
C VAL A 101 -2.02 -7.81 -2.05
N THR A 102 -1.20 -7.31 -2.97
CA THR A 102 -0.88 -7.98 -4.23
C THR A 102 0.64 -8.08 -4.39
N PRO A 103 1.22 -9.29 -4.22
CA PRO A 103 2.63 -9.48 -4.52
C PRO A 103 2.84 -9.53 -6.04
N MET A 104 3.96 -8.95 -6.49
CA MET A 104 4.29 -8.86 -7.90
C MET A 104 5.77 -9.17 -8.14
N ARG A 105 6.07 -9.65 -9.34
CA ARG A 105 7.42 -9.95 -9.78
C ARG A 105 7.68 -9.22 -11.09
N GLN A 106 8.82 -8.54 -11.16
CA GLN A 106 9.22 -7.91 -12.41
C GLN A 106 9.59 -8.97 -13.44
N ILE A 107 9.03 -8.85 -14.63
CA ILE A 107 9.32 -9.74 -15.75
C ILE A 107 10.40 -9.09 -16.62
N ALA A 108 11.45 -9.83 -16.94
CA ALA A 108 12.47 -9.37 -17.87
C ALA A 108 11.86 -9.30 -19.28
N LEU A 109 12.05 -8.16 -19.94
CA LEU A 109 11.52 -7.91 -21.29
C LEU A 109 12.62 -8.02 -22.33
#